data_8b7310ebd55b17b9c1e8b9c490523caa
#
_entry.id   8b7310ebd55b17b9c1e8b9c490523caa
#
_cell.length_a   1.000
_cell.length_b   1.000
_cell.length_c   1.000
_cell.angle_alpha   90.00
_cell.angle_beta   90.00
_cell.angle_gamma   90.00
#
_symmetry.space_group_name_H-M   'P 1'
#
loop_
_entity.id
_entity.type
_entity.pdbx_description
1 polymer ?
#
loop_
_entity_poly.entity_id
_entity_poly.type
_entity_poly.pdbx_seq_one_letter_code
_entity_poly.pdbx_strand_id
1 'polypeptide(L)'
;MSEQYYTLKIAGLERQLKRFPVSDTLDIAAFILFGDVELTEACAKELLKKAPEFDYIVTPEAKSIPLAYEMSRLSGKKYIVARKGVKVYMDNPIEYKETSITTQKEQSLFLGHEDGDLLTGK
;
A
#
# COMPACT_ATOMS: atom_id res chain seq x y z
N MET A 1 15.54 23.02 9.21
CA MET A 1 14.57 23.79 8.41
C MET A 1 13.23 23.10 8.44
N SER A 2 12.20 23.87 8.75
CA SER A 2 10.84 23.33 8.77
C SER A 2 10.43 22.80 7.40
N GLU A 3 11.02 23.34 6.32
CA GLU A 3 10.75 22.89 4.96
C GLU A 3 11.23 21.48 4.68
N GLN A 4 12.09 20.90 5.53
CA GLN A 4 12.58 19.53 5.35
C GLN A 4 11.54 18.49 5.77
N TYR A 5 10.55 18.91 6.54
CA TYR A 5 9.54 18.01 7.08
C TYR A 5 8.16 18.57 6.85
N TYR A 6 7.23 17.66 6.63
CA TYR A 6 5.82 17.98 6.56
C TYR A 6 5.12 17.34 7.76
N THR A 7 4.38 18.12 8.53
CA THR A 7 3.61 17.58 9.66
C THR A 7 2.30 17.02 9.15
N LEU A 8 2.10 15.72 9.31
CA LEU A 8 0.86 15.06 8.93
C LEU A 8 0.09 14.64 10.17
N LYS A 9 -1.18 15.05 10.22
CA LYS A 9 -2.11 14.59 11.25
C LYS A 9 -3.03 13.57 10.63
N ILE A 10 -2.99 12.34 11.14
CA ILE A 10 -3.72 11.25 10.53
C ILE A 10 -4.11 10.23 11.61
N ALA A 11 -5.36 9.78 11.56
CA ALA A 11 -5.90 8.75 12.45
C ALA A 11 -5.69 9.09 13.94
N GLY A 12 -5.79 10.37 14.29
CA GLY A 12 -5.60 10.85 15.66
C GLY A 12 -4.13 10.97 16.08
N LEU A 13 -3.20 10.73 15.18
CA LEU A 13 -1.77 10.81 15.45
C LEU A 13 -1.12 11.91 14.62
N GLU A 14 0.08 12.30 15.04
CA GLU A 14 0.86 13.29 14.31
C GLU A 14 2.22 12.71 13.98
N ARG A 15 2.67 12.94 12.74
CA ARG A 15 3.97 12.45 12.25
C ARG A 15 4.67 13.53 11.47
N GLN A 16 6.01 13.56 11.60
CA GLN A 16 6.87 14.44 10.82
C GLN A 16 7.41 13.64 9.63
N LEU A 17 6.95 13.98 8.43
CA LEU A 17 7.35 13.26 7.23
C LEU A 17 8.49 14.01 6.54
N LYS A 18 9.57 13.30 6.26
CA LYS A 18 10.72 13.91 5.58
C LYS A 18 10.37 14.17 4.12
N ARG A 19 10.78 15.34 3.62
CA ARG A 19 10.53 15.73 2.23
C ARG A 19 11.72 15.37 1.35
N PHE A 20 11.44 14.91 0.15
CA PHE A 20 12.45 14.51 -0.83
C PHE A 20 12.07 15.05 -2.20
N PRO A 21 13.06 15.60 -2.96
CA PRO A 21 12.76 16.02 -4.34
C PRO A 21 12.64 14.82 -5.26
N VAL A 22 11.67 14.87 -6.16
CA VAL A 22 11.51 13.88 -7.23
C VAL A 22 11.74 14.52 -8.59
N SER A 23 11.68 15.86 -8.67
CA SER A 23 12.01 16.62 -9.85
C SER A 23 12.38 18.04 -9.43
N ASP A 24 12.72 18.90 -10.39
CA ASP A 24 13.05 20.32 -10.12
C ASP A 24 11.87 21.07 -9.53
N THR A 25 10.65 20.60 -9.76
CA THR A 25 9.45 21.32 -9.37
C THR A 25 8.56 20.55 -8.39
N LEU A 26 8.96 19.36 -7.99
CA LEU A 26 8.10 18.50 -7.15
C LEU A 26 8.89 17.82 -6.03
N ASP A 27 8.45 18.04 -4.80
CA ASP A 27 8.91 17.28 -3.63
C ASP A 27 7.79 16.37 -3.17
N ILE A 28 8.15 15.26 -2.58
CA ILE A 28 7.19 14.40 -1.88
C ILE A 28 7.51 14.38 -0.39
N ALA A 29 6.48 14.17 0.42
CA ALA A 29 6.64 13.89 1.85
C ALA A 29 6.52 12.38 2.02
N ALA A 30 7.58 11.75 2.50
CA ALA A 30 7.63 10.28 2.56
C ALA A 30 6.77 9.76 3.71
N PHE A 31 5.72 9.02 3.35
CA PHE A 31 4.82 8.38 4.31
C PHE A 31 5.17 6.90 4.35
N ILE A 32 5.78 6.46 5.44
CA ILE A 32 6.30 5.09 5.55
C ILE A 32 5.75 4.46 6.82
N LEU A 33 5.10 3.31 6.67
CA LEU A 33 4.52 2.56 7.80
C LEU A 33 5.47 1.53 8.40
N PHE A 34 6.56 1.21 7.69
CA PHE A 34 7.50 0.21 8.18
C PHE A 34 8.05 0.61 9.55
N GLY A 35 7.88 -0.27 10.52
CA GLY A 35 8.35 -0.05 11.88
C GLY A 35 7.44 0.82 12.75
N ASP A 36 6.45 1.47 12.17
CA ASP A 36 5.53 2.34 12.92
C ASP A 36 4.23 1.59 13.18
N VAL A 37 4.26 0.77 14.22
CA VAL A 37 3.13 -0.09 14.57
C VAL A 37 1.92 0.72 15.00
N GLU A 38 2.14 1.74 15.82
CA GLU A 38 1.04 2.59 16.31
C GLU A 38 0.29 3.23 15.15
N LEU A 39 1.02 3.80 14.20
CA LEU A 39 0.41 4.46 13.06
C LEU A 39 -0.32 3.45 12.16
N THR A 40 0.28 2.29 11.94
CA THR A 40 -0.32 1.24 11.13
C THR A 40 -1.65 0.78 11.72
N GLU A 41 -1.68 0.54 13.03
CA GLU A 41 -2.90 0.12 13.72
C GLU A 41 -3.99 1.21 13.66
N ALA A 42 -3.60 2.45 13.90
CA ALA A 42 -4.55 3.57 13.88
C ALA A 42 -5.13 3.79 12.49
N CYS A 43 -4.28 3.74 11.46
CA CYS A 43 -4.74 3.90 10.08
C CYS A 43 -5.66 2.77 9.65
N ALA A 44 -5.35 1.54 10.03
CA ALA A 44 -6.19 0.39 9.68
C ALA A 44 -7.59 0.54 10.27
N LYS A 45 -7.69 0.94 11.52
CA LYS A 45 -8.98 1.15 12.17
C LYS A 45 -9.80 2.24 11.47
N GLU A 46 -9.16 3.36 11.15
CA GLU A 46 -9.85 4.47 10.49
C GLU A 46 -10.32 4.10 9.10
N LEU A 47 -9.49 3.39 8.33
CA LEU A 47 -9.86 2.97 6.99
C LEU A 47 -11.01 1.98 7.01
N LEU A 48 -11.02 1.04 7.95
CA LEU A 48 -12.11 0.07 8.05
C LEU A 48 -13.43 0.73 8.44
N LYS A 49 -13.40 1.80 9.22
CA LYS A 49 -14.62 2.56 9.54
C LYS A 49 -15.22 3.20 8.30
N LYS A 50 -14.39 3.58 7.33
CA LYS A 50 -14.82 4.29 6.12
C LYS A 50 -15.02 3.36 4.93
N ALA A 51 -14.51 2.13 5.01
CA ALA A 51 -14.57 1.20 3.89
C ALA A 51 -15.99 0.68 3.71
N PRO A 52 -16.41 0.52 2.45
CA PRO A 52 -17.67 -0.20 2.19
C PRO A 52 -17.48 -1.68 2.50
N GLU A 53 -18.56 -2.44 2.39
CA GLU A 53 -18.45 -3.88 2.51
C GLU A 53 -17.56 -4.42 1.38
N PHE A 54 -16.68 -5.38 1.71
CA PHE A 54 -15.72 -5.92 0.75
C PHE A 54 -15.42 -7.38 1.07
N ASP A 55 -14.89 -8.10 0.08
CA ASP A 55 -14.54 -9.51 0.22
C ASP A 55 -13.06 -9.74 0.43
N TYR A 56 -12.22 -8.94 -0.20
CA TYR A 56 -10.76 -9.09 -0.16
C TYR A 56 -10.08 -7.75 -0.06
N ILE A 57 -8.87 -7.77 0.49
CA ILE A 57 -7.98 -6.60 0.52
C ILE A 57 -6.87 -6.88 -0.47
N VAL A 58 -6.59 -5.94 -1.38
CA VAL A 58 -5.50 -6.10 -2.34
C VAL A 58 -4.51 -4.97 -2.13
N THR A 59 -3.25 -5.30 -2.04
CA THR A 59 -2.20 -4.32 -1.88
C THR A 59 -1.05 -4.60 -2.83
N PRO A 60 -0.48 -3.56 -3.46
CA PRO A 60 0.77 -3.74 -4.19
C PRO A 60 1.93 -3.86 -3.20
N GLU A 61 3.00 -4.52 -3.62
CA GLU A 61 4.25 -4.54 -2.91
C GLU A 61 4.82 -3.11 -2.90
N ALA A 62 5.40 -2.54 -1.84
CA ALA A 62 5.70 -3.24 -0.60
C ALA A 62 5.24 -2.46 0.64
N LYS A 63 5.22 -1.11 0.61
CA LYS A 63 5.06 -0.28 1.81
C LYS A 63 3.70 -0.39 2.48
N SER A 64 2.68 -0.78 1.74
CA SER A 64 1.32 -0.92 2.26
C SER A 64 1.02 -2.31 2.80
N ILE A 65 1.96 -3.25 2.71
CA ILE A 65 1.75 -4.61 3.23
C ILE A 65 1.41 -4.61 4.72
N PRO A 66 2.13 -3.86 5.58
CA PRO A 66 1.75 -3.83 7.01
C PRO A 66 0.32 -3.35 7.24
N LEU A 67 -0.12 -2.36 6.48
CA LEU A 67 -1.48 -1.84 6.58
C LEU A 67 -2.50 -2.89 6.16
N ALA A 68 -2.24 -3.57 5.04
CA ALA A 68 -3.13 -4.62 4.54
C ALA A 68 -3.22 -5.78 5.55
N TYR A 69 -2.10 -6.15 6.15
CA TYR A 69 -2.08 -7.20 7.17
C TYR A 69 -2.97 -6.83 8.36
N GLU A 70 -2.81 -5.60 8.87
CA GLU A 70 -3.58 -5.16 10.03
C GLU A 70 -5.08 -5.03 9.71
N MET A 71 -5.41 -4.54 8.54
CA MET A 71 -6.80 -4.48 8.08
C MET A 71 -7.39 -5.89 7.96
N SER A 72 -6.59 -6.83 7.47
CA SER A 72 -7.00 -8.23 7.36
C SER A 72 -7.26 -8.84 8.74
N ARG A 73 -6.35 -8.58 9.69
CA ARG A 73 -6.48 -9.07 11.06
C ARG A 73 -7.75 -8.55 11.72
N LEU A 74 -8.05 -7.27 11.54
CA LEU A 74 -9.21 -6.63 12.18
C LEU A 74 -10.52 -7.02 11.51
N SER A 75 -10.54 -7.20 10.18
CA SER A 75 -11.76 -7.45 9.44
C SER A 75 -12.07 -8.93 9.26
N GLY A 76 -11.09 -9.80 9.43
CA GLY A 76 -11.23 -11.22 9.13
C GLY A 76 -11.21 -11.55 7.64
N LYS A 77 -10.92 -10.56 6.79
CA LYS A 77 -10.86 -10.77 5.34
C LYS A 77 -9.43 -11.06 4.91
N LYS A 78 -9.27 -11.91 3.89
CA LYS A 78 -7.95 -12.25 3.35
C LYS A 78 -7.36 -11.07 2.60
N TYR A 79 -6.04 -10.87 2.70
CA TYR A 79 -5.38 -9.90 1.86
C TYR A 79 -4.49 -10.59 0.83
N ILE A 80 -4.34 -9.94 -0.31
CA ILE A 80 -3.59 -10.45 -1.46
C ILE A 80 -2.56 -9.40 -1.85
N VAL A 81 -1.33 -9.84 -2.13
CA VAL A 81 -0.24 -8.94 -2.49
C VAL A 81 0.04 -9.04 -3.98
N ALA A 82 -0.08 -7.91 -4.69
CA ALA A 82 0.34 -7.82 -6.07
C ALA A 82 1.85 -7.59 -6.08
N ARG A 83 2.60 -8.52 -6.65
CA ARG A 83 4.06 -8.53 -6.57
C ARG A 83 4.68 -7.77 -7.74
N LYS A 84 5.89 -7.26 -7.53
CA LYS A 84 6.61 -6.49 -8.55
C LYS A 84 7.34 -7.36 -9.56
N GLY A 85 7.35 -8.67 -9.37
CA GLY A 85 7.96 -9.61 -10.28
C GLY A 85 7.26 -10.95 -10.21
N VAL A 86 7.36 -11.74 -11.27
CA VAL A 86 6.80 -13.08 -11.30
C VAL A 86 7.58 -13.97 -10.35
N LYS A 87 6.88 -14.72 -9.50
CA LYS A 87 7.48 -15.65 -8.55
C LYS A 87 7.26 -17.07 -9.02
N VAL A 88 8.12 -17.98 -8.56
CA VAL A 88 8.09 -19.38 -8.99
C VAL A 88 6.74 -20.06 -8.68
N TYR A 89 6.04 -19.59 -7.65
CA TYR A 89 4.76 -20.16 -7.27
C TYR A 89 3.57 -19.54 -8.01
N MET A 90 3.81 -18.61 -8.94
CA MET A 90 2.77 -18.01 -9.76
C MET A 90 2.55 -18.81 -11.01
N ASP A 91 1.33 -19.34 -11.17
CA ASP A 91 0.92 -20.08 -12.34
C ASP A 91 0.03 -19.15 -13.18
N ASN A 92 0.34 -19.03 -14.46
CA ASN A 92 -0.37 -18.13 -15.38
C ASN A 92 -0.56 -16.73 -14.77
N PRO A 93 0.53 -16.00 -14.46
CA PRO A 93 0.42 -14.74 -13.76
C PRO A 93 -0.33 -13.68 -14.56
N ILE A 94 -1.10 -12.85 -13.85
CA ILE A 94 -1.81 -11.71 -14.41
C ILE A 94 -0.93 -10.49 -14.20
N GLU A 95 -0.70 -9.72 -15.25
CA GLU A 95 0.17 -8.55 -15.21
C GLU A 95 -0.62 -7.26 -15.39
N TYR A 96 -0.30 -6.26 -14.56
CA TYR A 96 -0.78 -4.88 -14.71
C TYR A 96 0.43 -3.96 -14.76
N LYS A 97 0.47 -3.07 -15.76
CA LYS A 97 1.58 -2.13 -15.93
C LYS A 97 1.17 -0.73 -15.50
N GLU A 98 2.07 -0.06 -14.77
CA GLU A 98 1.81 1.30 -14.32
C GLU A 98 3.11 2.10 -14.22
N THR A 99 2.98 3.42 -14.10
CA THR A 99 4.12 4.31 -13.88
C THR A 99 3.94 5.00 -12.54
N SER A 100 4.93 4.85 -11.67
CA SER A 100 4.90 5.45 -10.34
C SER A 100 5.55 6.83 -10.35
N ILE A 101 5.00 7.75 -9.57
CA ILE A 101 5.57 9.07 -9.37
C ILE A 101 6.98 8.99 -8.77
N THR A 102 7.21 8.04 -7.87
CA THR A 102 8.47 7.93 -7.14
C THR A 102 9.56 7.26 -7.93
N THR A 103 9.23 6.36 -8.85
CA THR A 103 10.21 5.66 -9.67
C THR A 103 10.35 6.25 -11.05
N GLN A 104 9.33 6.97 -11.51
CA GLN A 104 9.32 7.67 -12.80
C GLN A 104 9.58 6.77 -13.99
N LYS A 105 9.30 5.47 -13.85
CA LYS A 105 9.40 4.54 -14.96
C LYS A 105 8.32 3.46 -14.82
N GLU A 106 8.04 2.80 -15.93
CA GLU A 106 7.02 1.77 -15.96
C GLU A 106 7.35 0.63 -15.01
N GLN A 107 6.37 0.22 -14.23
CA GLN A 107 6.46 -0.95 -13.35
C GLN A 107 5.33 -1.89 -13.65
N SER A 108 5.55 -3.17 -13.38
CA SER A 108 4.51 -4.18 -13.49
C SER A 108 4.16 -4.72 -12.13
N LEU A 109 2.87 -5.06 -11.98
CA LEU A 109 2.38 -5.77 -10.81
C LEU A 109 1.81 -7.10 -11.28
N PHE A 110 2.03 -8.14 -10.51
CA PHE A 110 1.67 -9.50 -10.87
C PHE A 110 0.86 -10.18 -9.79
N LEU A 111 -0.20 -10.88 -10.20
CA LEU A 111 -0.95 -11.79 -9.34
C LEU A 111 -0.82 -13.19 -9.92
N GLY A 112 -0.76 -14.19 -9.05
CA GLY A 112 -0.87 -15.58 -9.50
C GLY A 112 -2.28 -15.86 -9.96
N HIS A 113 -2.42 -16.92 -10.76
CA HIS A 113 -3.73 -17.32 -11.29
C HIS A 113 -4.74 -17.60 -10.17
N GLU A 114 -4.30 -18.26 -9.10
CA GLU A 114 -5.18 -18.60 -7.97
C GLU A 114 -5.74 -17.33 -7.30
N ASP A 115 -4.90 -16.32 -7.09
CA ASP A 115 -5.36 -15.05 -6.50
C ASP A 115 -6.33 -14.34 -7.44
N GLY A 116 -6.06 -14.38 -8.74
CA GLY A 116 -6.97 -13.80 -9.73
C GLY A 116 -8.34 -14.46 -9.69
N ASP A 117 -8.38 -15.78 -9.53
CA ASP A 117 -9.63 -16.52 -9.43
C ASP A 117 -10.43 -16.12 -8.20
N LEU A 118 -9.76 -15.93 -7.07
CA LEU A 118 -10.42 -15.47 -5.84
C LEU A 118 -11.09 -14.12 -6.04
N LEU A 119 -10.45 -13.23 -6.81
CA LEU A 119 -10.95 -11.87 -7.01
C LEU A 119 -12.03 -11.76 -8.08
N THR A 120 -12.20 -12.76 -8.93
CA THR A 120 -13.16 -12.71 -10.02
C THR A 120 -14.57 -12.50 -9.47
N GLY A 121 -15.24 -11.45 -9.92
CA GLY A 121 -16.60 -11.14 -9.49
C GLY A 121 -16.72 -10.47 -8.13
N LYS A 122 -15.60 -10.07 -7.53
CA LYS A 122 -15.61 -9.45 -6.19
C LYS A 122 -15.44 -7.94 -6.23
#